data_465513d8208adaf5f6768e372547d777
#
_entry.id   465513d8208adaf5f6768e372547d777
#
_cell.length_a   1.000
_cell.length_b   1.000
_cell.length_c   1.000
_cell.angle_alpha   90.00
_cell.angle_beta   90.00
_cell.angle_gamma   90.00
#
_symmetry.space_group_name_H-M   'P 1'
#
loop_
_entity.id
_entity.type
_entity.pdbx_description
1 polymer ?
#
loop_
_entity_poly.entity_id
_entity_poly.type
_entity_poly.pdbx_seq_one_letter_code
_entity_poly.pdbx_strand_id
1 'polypeptide(L)'
;LVDALSSALDSGGHGLSNVPVLLKRLLAEEXWREFETVRGEVVRHERFEEFVAAPPLKGLGSEISLIKRIVADDREAVDLLDRVLQRQVGRPRKTVDNTNNSEGRPSGTSQARALRRLRKDAPELHAEVIAGRLSAHAAMVKAGFRTRTISVPVERPDRVAAALRRHMTQEQLEELVRHLTDD
;
A
#
# COMPACT_ATOMS: atom_id res chain seq x y z
N LEU A 1 -1.12 12.56 21.38
CA LEU A 1 -0.73 11.78 20.19
C LEU A 1 -0.77 12.63 18.92
N VAL A 2 -1.86 13.36 18.69
CA VAL A 2 -2.00 14.27 17.53
C VAL A 2 -0.86 15.30 17.50
N ASP A 3 -0.59 15.96 18.62
CA ASP A 3 0.48 16.96 18.71
C ASP A 3 1.88 16.35 18.44
N ALA A 4 2.11 15.14 18.93
CA ALA A 4 3.37 14.42 18.68
C ALA A 4 3.56 14.11 17.19
N LEU A 5 2.48 13.72 16.51
CA LEU A 5 2.53 13.45 15.06
C LEU A 5 2.71 14.73 14.26
N SER A 6 2.00 15.81 14.62
CA SER A 6 2.16 17.12 14.00
C SER A 6 3.61 17.63 14.15
N SER A 7 4.15 17.57 15.37
CA SER A 7 5.54 17.96 15.66
C SER A 7 6.55 17.11 14.87
N ALA A 8 6.30 15.82 14.72
CA ALA A 8 7.19 14.93 13.96
C ALA A 8 7.20 15.30 12.47
N LEU A 9 6.05 15.70 11.91
CA LEU A 9 5.96 16.16 10.52
C LEU A 9 6.70 17.50 10.32
N ASP A 10 6.58 18.42 11.29
CA ASP A 10 7.22 19.74 11.22
C ASP A 10 8.73 19.67 11.44
N SER A 11 9.23 18.68 12.19
CA SER A 11 10.64 18.57 12.56
C SER A 11 11.55 18.07 11.42
N GLY A 12 10.99 17.73 10.27
CA GLY A 12 11.77 17.29 9.11
C GLY A 12 12.45 15.94 9.32
N GLY A 13 13.64 15.76 8.76
CA GLY A 13 14.32 14.46 8.63
C GLY A 13 14.36 13.60 9.89
N HIS A 14 14.69 14.15 11.04
CA HIS A 14 14.75 13.38 12.29
C HIS A 14 13.37 13.04 12.86
N GLY A 15 12.39 13.92 12.66
CA GLY A 15 11.00 13.69 13.09
C GLY A 15 10.30 12.63 12.23
N LEU A 16 10.59 12.63 10.94
CA LEU A 16 9.89 11.78 9.97
C LEU A 16 10.04 10.28 10.26
N SER A 17 11.14 9.86 10.89
CA SER A 17 11.36 8.45 11.27
C SER A 17 10.33 7.93 12.29
N ASN A 18 9.74 8.82 13.08
CA ASN A 18 8.73 8.47 14.09
C ASN A 18 7.30 8.49 13.53
N VAL A 19 7.09 9.13 12.35
CA VAL A 19 5.76 9.27 11.77
C VAL A 19 5.05 7.92 11.56
N PRO A 20 5.68 6.87 11.01
CA PRO A 20 4.99 5.59 10.84
C PRO A 20 4.46 5.00 12.15
N VAL A 21 5.25 5.07 13.23
CA VAL A 21 4.86 4.53 14.54
C VAL A 21 3.69 5.32 15.13
N LEU A 22 3.79 6.65 15.12
CA LEU A 22 2.73 7.54 15.64
C LEU A 22 1.45 7.42 14.81
N LEU A 23 1.59 7.33 13.49
CA LEU A 23 0.45 7.20 12.58
C LEU A 23 -0.28 5.86 12.79
N LYS A 24 0.46 4.75 12.92
CA LYS A 24 -0.15 3.43 13.19
C LYS A 24 -0.99 3.47 14.46
N ARG A 25 -0.45 4.04 15.51
CA ARG A 25 -1.15 4.20 16.78
C ARG A 25 -2.38 5.09 16.65
N LEU A 26 -2.24 6.24 16.00
CA LEU A 26 -3.33 7.18 15.75
C LEU A 26 -4.48 6.54 14.97
N LEU A 27 -4.16 5.73 13.95
CA LEU A 27 -5.15 5.04 13.12
C LEU A 27 -5.81 3.89 13.86
N ALA A 28 -5.05 3.13 14.66
CA ALA A 28 -5.55 2.00 15.43
C ALA A 28 -6.51 2.44 16.55
N GLU A 29 -6.17 3.52 17.26
CA GLU A 29 -6.95 4.09 18.34
C GLU A 29 -8.08 5.01 17.87
N GLU A 30 -8.13 5.30 16.55
CA GLU A 30 -9.04 6.30 15.95
C GLU A 30 -9.05 7.68 16.63
N UNK A 31 -8.04 8.12 17.15
CA UNK A 31 -7.86 9.17 17.70
C UNK A 31 -7.86 10.32 17.02
N TRP A 32 -7.87 10.23 15.82
CA TRP A 32 -8.00 11.36 14.90
C TRP A 32 -9.46 11.85 14.77
N ARG A 33 -10.40 11.03 15.13
CA ARG A 33 -11.83 11.36 15.00
C ARG A 33 -12.27 12.40 16.02
N GLU A 34 -11.80 12.26 17.23
CA GLU A 34 -12.13 13.19 18.31
C GLU A 34 -10.92 13.28 19.27
N PHE A 35 -10.49 14.50 19.53
CA PHE A 35 -9.40 14.75 20.48
C PHE A 35 -9.51 16.15 21.06
N GLU A 36 -8.93 16.33 22.24
CA GLU A 36 -8.82 17.62 22.88
C GLU A 36 -7.47 18.25 22.56
N THR A 37 -7.49 19.51 22.11
CA THR A 37 -6.28 20.28 21.83
C THR A 37 -5.61 20.72 23.14
N VAL A 38 -4.37 21.18 23.05
CA VAL A 38 -3.64 21.78 24.20
C VAL A 38 -4.33 23.01 24.78
N ARG A 39 -5.31 23.57 24.06
CA ARG A 39 -6.10 24.72 24.51
C ARG A 39 -7.45 24.34 25.12
N GLY A 40 -7.72 23.03 25.29
CA GLY A 40 -8.99 22.55 25.84
C GLY A 40 -10.15 22.55 24.83
N GLU A 41 -9.88 22.76 23.54
CA GLU A 41 -10.91 22.69 22.48
C GLU A 41 -11.07 21.26 22.01
N VAL A 42 -12.30 20.74 21.99
CA VAL A 42 -12.61 19.40 21.44
C VAL A 42 -12.79 19.54 19.92
N VAL A 43 -11.96 18.83 19.17
CA VAL A 43 -11.98 18.81 17.71
C VAL A 43 -12.52 17.45 17.24
N ARG A 44 -13.37 17.47 16.22
CA ARG A 44 -13.96 16.29 15.61
C ARG A 44 -13.79 16.30 14.10
N HIS A 45 -13.43 15.14 13.53
CA HIS A 45 -13.33 14.94 12.11
C HIS A 45 -14.13 13.70 11.67
N GLU A 46 -14.91 13.85 10.64
CA GLU A 46 -15.62 12.70 10.05
C GLU A 46 -14.73 11.92 9.09
N ARG A 47 -13.78 12.61 8.44
CA ARG A 47 -12.93 12.05 7.41
C ARG A 47 -11.46 12.26 7.75
N PHE A 48 -10.65 11.22 7.51
CA PHE A 48 -9.21 11.28 7.77
C PHE A 48 -8.51 12.35 6.93
N GLU A 49 -8.96 12.55 5.68
CA GLU A 49 -8.41 13.61 4.82
C GLU A 49 -8.64 15.00 5.42
N GLU A 50 -9.80 15.20 6.05
CA GLU A 50 -10.11 16.48 6.74
C GLU A 50 -9.16 16.71 7.90
N PHE A 51 -8.92 15.68 8.72
CA PHE A 51 -7.96 15.72 9.82
C PHE A 51 -6.55 16.05 9.33
N VAL A 52 -6.10 15.40 8.23
CA VAL A 52 -4.76 15.62 7.68
C VAL A 52 -4.61 17.06 7.17
N ALA A 53 -5.64 17.58 6.48
CA ALA A 53 -5.62 18.92 5.88
C ALA A 53 -5.87 20.05 6.89
N ALA A 54 -6.53 19.74 8.01
CA ALA A 54 -6.86 20.75 9.03
C ALA A 54 -5.58 21.37 9.60
N PRO A 55 -5.58 22.70 9.87
CA PRO A 55 -4.37 23.39 10.35
C PRO A 55 -3.87 22.83 11.69
N PRO A 56 -2.59 23.04 12.01
CA PRO A 56 -2.02 22.62 13.30
C PRO A 56 -2.89 23.02 14.49
N LEU A 57 -2.92 22.18 15.51
CA LEU A 57 -3.82 22.15 16.67
C LEU A 57 -5.16 21.48 16.36
N LYS A 58 -5.73 21.66 15.17
CA LYS A 58 -7.00 21.01 14.75
C LYS A 58 -6.77 19.80 13.85
N GLY A 59 -5.55 19.59 13.38
CA GLY A 59 -5.15 18.48 12.54
C GLY A 59 -3.65 18.52 12.28
N LEU A 60 -3.23 17.98 11.15
CA LEU A 60 -1.80 17.83 10.83
C LEU A 60 -1.22 18.97 9.96
N GLY A 61 -2.07 19.79 9.33
CA GLY A 61 -1.61 20.83 8.40
C GLY A 61 -0.82 20.27 7.22
N SER A 62 -1.19 19.09 6.74
CA SER A 62 -0.39 18.34 5.78
C SER A 62 -1.23 17.79 4.62
N GLU A 63 -0.60 17.07 3.71
CA GLU A 63 -1.26 16.40 2.58
C GLU A 63 -1.19 14.89 2.71
N ILE A 64 -2.26 14.22 2.30
CA ILE A 64 -2.32 12.75 2.26
C ILE A 64 -1.17 12.18 1.39
N SER A 65 -0.82 12.87 0.31
CA SER A 65 0.28 12.49 -0.58
C SER A 65 1.63 12.41 0.17
N LEU A 66 1.87 13.38 1.06
CA LEU A 66 3.08 13.40 1.88
C LEU A 66 3.08 12.26 2.90
N ILE A 67 1.96 12.05 3.60
CA ILE A 67 1.82 10.94 4.57
C ILE A 67 2.11 9.60 3.87
N LYS A 68 1.47 9.35 2.71
CA LYS A 68 1.68 8.13 1.92
C LYS A 68 3.16 7.92 1.56
N ARG A 69 3.85 8.99 1.19
CA ARG A 69 5.27 8.94 0.82
C ARG A 69 6.16 8.59 2.01
N ILE A 70 5.88 9.18 3.17
CA ILE A 70 6.66 8.95 4.40
C ILE A 70 6.50 7.49 4.88
N VAL A 71 5.29 6.93 4.80
CA VAL A 71 5.02 5.57 5.30
C VAL A 71 5.20 4.49 4.22
N ALA A 72 5.67 4.84 3.03
CA ALA A 72 5.72 3.93 1.88
C ALA A 72 6.45 2.60 2.18
N ASP A 73 7.46 2.63 3.03
CA ASP A 73 8.27 1.46 3.39
C ASP A 73 7.70 0.65 4.57
N ASP A 74 6.71 1.21 5.30
CA ASP A 74 6.07 0.52 6.43
C ASP A 74 4.74 -0.10 5.97
N ARG A 75 4.76 -1.41 5.73
CA ARG A 75 3.62 -2.18 5.18
C ARG A 75 2.36 -2.07 6.04
N GLU A 76 2.54 -2.08 7.36
CA GLU A 76 1.44 -1.99 8.32
C GLU A 76 0.80 -0.60 8.29
N ALA A 77 1.62 0.45 8.28
CA ALA A 77 1.14 1.83 8.17
C ALA A 77 0.39 2.06 6.85
N VAL A 78 0.93 1.52 5.73
CA VAL A 78 0.28 1.60 4.41
C VAL A 78 -1.09 0.89 4.45
N ASP A 79 -1.18 -0.31 5.05
CA ASP A 79 -2.42 -1.07 5.12
C ASP A 79 -3.48 -0.38 5.98
N LEU A 80 -3.08 0.14 7.16
CA LEU A 80 -3.99 0.88 8.05
C LEU A 80 -4.49 2.17 7.40
N LEU A 81 -3.59 2.92 6.79
CA LEU A 81 -3.94 4.16 6.07
C LEU A 81 -4.90 3.87 4.91
N ASP A 82 -4.62 2.85 4.11
CA ASP A 82 -5.50 2.43 3.01
C ASP A 82 -6.90 2.05 3.53
N ARG A 83 -6.96 1.33 4.65
CA ARG A 83 -8.21 0.89 5.27
C ARG A 83 -9.09 2.08 5.70
N VAL A 84 -8.48 3.09 6.31
CA VAL A 84 -9.19 4.29 6.78
C VAL A 84 -9.69 5.12 5.58
N LEU A 85 -8.85 5.28 4.55
CA LEU A 85 -9.23 6.02 3.34
C LEU A 85 -10.35 5.30 2.55
N GLN A 86 -10.37 3.94 2.55
CA GLN A 86 -11.43 3.17 1.89
C GLN A 86 -12.79 3.27 2.57
N ARG A 87 -12.82 3.24 3.90
CA ARG A 87 -14.07 3.35 4.68
C ARG A 87 -14.86 4.62 4.35
N GLN A 88 -14.18 5.61 3.82
CA GLN A 88 -14.73 6.94 3.53
C GLN A 88 -15.26 7.08 2.10
N VAL A 89 -14.92 6.14 1.22
CA VAL A 89 -15.48 6.11 -0.13
C VAL A 89 -16.81 5.34 -0.09
N GLY A 90 -17.86 6.02 0.35
CA GLY A 90 -19.21 5.54 0.15
C GLY A 90 -19.52 5.45 -1.35
N ARG A 91 -20.64 4.81 -1.72
CA ARG A 91 -21.07 4.64 -3.11
C ARG A 91 -20.95 5.98 -3.86
N PRO A 92 -20.18 6.04 -4.95
CA PRO A 92 -20.02 7.30 -5.69
C PRO A 92 -21.38 7.84 -6.14
N ARG A 93 -21.70 9.04 -5.74
CA ARG A 93 -22.77 9.79 -6.43
C ARG A 93 -22.33 9.95 -7.89
N LYS A 94 -23.22 9.58 -8.81
CA LYS A 94 -23.03 9.80 -10.25
C LYS A 94 -22.99 11.31 -10.52
N THR A 95 -21.85 11.93 -10.30
CA THR A 95 -21.56 13.23 -10.86
C THR A 95 -20.74 12.98 -12.12
N VAL A 96 -21.36 13.27 -13.24
CA VAL A 96 -20.71 13.28 -14.54
C VAL A 96 -19.82 14.52 -14.58
N ASP A 97 -18.62 14.37 -14.08
CA ASP A 97 -17.56 15.35 -14.35
C ASP A 97 -16.29 14.59 -14.66
N ASN A 98 -15.93 14.69 -15.91
CA ASN A 98 -14.84 13.98 -16.55
C ASN A 98 -13.51 14.69 -16.25
N THR A 99 -13.13 14.74 -14.99
CA THR A 99 -11.78 15.12 -14.59
C THR A 99 -11.09 13.88 -14.01
N ASN A 100 -10.05 13.45 -14.69
CA ASN A 100 -9.18 12.34 -14.30
C ASN A 100 -8.51 12.60 -12.96
N ASN A 101 -9.28 12.59 -11.87
CA ASN A 101 -8.71 12.66 -10.53
C ASN A 101 -8.75 11.28 -9.89
N SER A 102 -7.78 10.46 -10.29
CA SER A 102 -7.58 9.10 -9.76
C SER A 102 -6.70 9.09 -8.50
N GLU A 103 -6.69 10.19 -7.75
CA GLU A 103 -5.81 10.37 -6.59
C GLU A 103 -6.09 9.43 -5.39
N GLY A 104 -7.17 8.66 -5.43
CA GLY A 104 -7.51 7.74 -4.34
C GLY A 104 -7.33 6.26 -4.65
N ARG A 105 -7.10 5.86 -5.92
CA ARG A 105 -6.97 4.45 -6.28
C ARG A 105 -5.51 4.08 -6.57
N PRO A 106 -4.93 3.12 -5.83
CA PRO A 106 -3.61 2.63 -6.18
C PRO A 106 -3.62 2.10 -7.62
N SER A 107 -2.79 2.66 -8.49
CA SER A 107 -2.73 2.27 -9.89
C SER A 107 -1.94 0.95 -10.06
N GLY A 108 -2.41 0.10 -10.96
CA GLY A 108 -1.68 -1.06 -11.47
C GLY A 108 -1.16 -2.02 -10.40
N THR A 109 0.14 -2.10 -10.31
CA THR A 109 0.88 -3.08 -9.48
C THR A 109 1.33 -2.53 -8.13
N SER A 110 0.77 -1.45 -7.66
CA SER A 110 1.19 -0.83 -6.40
C SER A 110 1.05 -1.80 -5.20
N GLN A 111 1.90 -1.62 -4.22
CA GLN A 111 1.90 -2.41 -2.98
C GLN A 111 0.54 -2.30 -2.25
N ALA A 112 -0.04 -1.11 -2.19
CA ALA A 112 -1.34 -0.88 -1.55
C ALA A 112 -2.46 -1.69 -2.24
N ARG A 113 -2.44 -1.78 -3.58
CA ARG A 113 -3.42 -2.58 -4.34
C ARG A 113 -3.25 -4.07 -4.05
N ALA A 114 -2.01 -4.55 -3.97
CA ALA A 114 -1.72 -5.94 -3.64
C ALA A 114 -2.20 -6.29 -2.23
N LEU A 115 -1.88 -5.46 -1.24
CA LEU A 115 -2.31 -5.63 0.15
C LEU A 115 -3.85 -5.65 0.26
N ARG A 116 -4.52 -4.72 -0.43
CA ARG A 116 -5.98 -4.65 -0.48
C ARG A 116 -6.60 -5.96 -1.00
N ARG A 117 -6.06 -6.47 -2.11
CA ARG A 117 -6.55 -7.73 -2.70
C ARG A 117 -6.28 -8.92 -1.78
N LEU A 118 -5.07 -9.02 -1.23
CA LEU A 118 -4.71 -10.08 -0.29
C LEU A 118 -5.60 -10.06 0.96
N ARG A 119 -5.84 -8.88 1.54
CA ARG A 119 -6.71 -8.72 2.71
C ARG A 119 -8.12 -9.26 2.46
N LYS A 120 -8.64 -9.02 1.24
CA LYS A 120 -9.99 -9.44 0.86
C LYS A 120 -10.08 -10.93 0.51
N ASP A 121 -9.15 -11.41 -0.35
CA ASP A 121 -9.29 -12.69 -1.04
C ASP A 121 -8.33 -13.78 -0.50
N ALA A 122 -7.31 -13.41 0.29
CA ALA A 122 -6.32 -14.34 0.86
C ALA A 122 -5.77 -13.79 2.19
N PRO A 123 -6.61 -13.71 3.25
CA PRO A 123 -6.23 -13.06 4.51
C PRO A 123 -5.02 -13.69 5.21
N GLU A 124 -4.80 -14.99 5.06
CA GLU A 124 -3.63 -15.68 5.62
C GLU A 124 -2.33 -15.14 4.99
N LEU A 125 -2.31 -15.01 3.67
CA LEU A 125 -1.15 -14.46 2.95
C LEU A 125 -0.97 -12.96 3.22
N HIS A 126 -2.06 -12.23 3.43
CA HIS A 126 -2.00 -10.84 3.88
C HIS A 126 -1.27 -10.74 5.22
N ALA A 127 -1.64 -11.59 6.20
CA ALA A 127 -0.98 -11.61 7.52
C ALA A 127 0.52 -11.93 7.40
N GLU A 128 0.91 -12.84 6.49
CA GLU A 128 2.32 -13.17 6.21
C GLU A 128 3.09 -11.94 5.67
N VAL A 129 2.44 -11.13 4.84
CA VAL A 129 3.06 -9.91 4.28
C VAL A 129 3.22 -8.84 5.36
N ILE A 130 2.18 -8.62 6.17
CA ILE A 130 2.24 -7.64 7.29
C ILE A 130 3.32 -8.05 8.29
N ALA A 131 3.42 -9.34 8.61
CA ALA A 131 4.46 -9.89 9.51
C ALA A 131 5.88 -9.87 8.90
N GLY A 132 6.03 -9.46 7.63
CA GLY A 132 7.34 -9.38 6.97
C GLY A 132 7.89 -10.71 6.46
N ARG A 133 7.15 -11.82 6.60
CA ARG A 133 7.60 -13.15 6.17
C ARG A 133 7.53 -13.35 4.65
N LEU A 134 6.64 -12.61 3.97
CA LEU A 134 6.52 -12.62 2.51
C LEU A 134 6.51 -11.19 1.96
N SER A 135 7.02 -11.01 0.75
CA SER A 135 6.78 -9.77 0.02
C SER A 135 5.35 -9.76 -0.54
N ALA A 136 4.76 -8.58 -0.75
CA ALA A 136 3.43 -8.46 -1.36
C ALA A 136 3.39 -9.14 -2.74
N HIS A 137 4.47 -9.05 -3.53
CA HIS A 137 4.57 -9.72 -4.83
C HIS A 137 4.55 -11.25 -4.68
N ALA A 138 5.37 -11.80 -3.78
CA ALA A 138 5.43 -13.25 -3.54
C ALA A 138 4.07 -13.79 -3.07
N ALA A 139 3.39 -13.06 -2.19
CA ALA A 139 2.06 -13.41 -1.70
C ALA A 139 1.02 -13.42 -2.84
N MET A 140 1.08 -12.42 -3.74
CA MET A 140 0.17 -12.35 -4.90
C MET A 140 0.40 -13.51 -5.88
N VAL A 141 1.65 -13.92 -6.06
CA VAL A 141 2.00 -15.11 -6.87
C VAL A 141 1.49 -16.38 -6.19
N LYS A 142 1.74 -16.53 -4.89
CA LYS A 142 1.30 -17.69 -4.09
C LYS A 142 -0.22 -17.84 -4.06
N ALA A 143 -0.94 -16.71 -4.04
CA ALA A 143 -2.41 -16.65 -4.10
C ALA A 143 -2.97 -16.93 -5.51
N GLY A 144 -2.13 -17.06 -6.53
CA GLY A 144 -2.56 -17.21 -7.92
C GLY A 144 -3.11 -15.92 -8.55
N PHE A 145 -2.93 -14.78 -7.88
CA PHE A 145 -3.43 -13.49 -8.38
C PHE A 145 -2.46 -12.82 -9.36
N ARG A 146 -1.26 -13.37 -9.48
CA ARG A 146 -0.21 -12.86 -10.37
C ARG A 146 0.63 -14.03 -10.87
N THR A 147 0.87 -14.07 -12.17
CA THR A 147 1.74 -15.06 -12.79
C THR A 147 3.20 -14.80 -12.39
N ARG A 148 3.93 -15.85 -12.09
CA ARG A 148 5.37 -15.74 -11.86
C ARG A 148 6.06 -15.44 -13.18
N THR A 149 6.92 -14.44 -13.20
CA THR A 149 7.70 -14.04 -14.37
C THR A 149 9.19 -14.06 -14.05
N ILE A 150 9.99 -14.35 -15.05
CA ILE A 150 11.46 -14.25 -14.97
C ILE A 150 11.95 -13.38 -16.13
N SER A 151 13.04 -12.64 -15.90
CA SER A 151 13.70 -11.90 -16.95
C SER A 151 14.92 -12.70 -17.42
N VAL A 152 15.04 -12.84 -18.73
CA VAL A 152 16.15 -13.58 -19.34
C VAL A 152 16.77 -12.75 -20.47
N PRO A 153 18.10 -12.76 -20.63
CA PRO A 153 18.77 -12.09 -21.75
C PRO A 153 18.60 -12.91 -23.02
N VAL A 154 17.71 -12.46 -23.89
CA VAL A 154 17.35 -13.18 -25.14
C VAL A 154 18.50 -13.39 -26.12
N GLU A 155 19.54 -12.54 -26.03
CA GLU A 155 20.75 -12.62 -26.85
C GLU A 155 21.70 -13.76 -26.44
N ARG A 156 21.40 -14.43 -25.30
CA ARG A 156 22.23 -15.48 -24.73
C ARG A 156 21.39 -16.78 -24.56
N PRO A 157 21.25 -17.58 -25.63
CA PRO A 157 20.42 -18.79 -25.58
C PRO A 157 20.83 -19.77 -24.47
N ASP A 158 22.12 -19.86 -24.19
CA ASP A 158 22.67 -20.67 -23.10
C ASP A 158 22.09 -20.25 -21.73
N ARG A 159 22.03 -18.96 -21.49
CA ARG A 159 21.50 -18.39 -20.23
C ARG A 159 19.97 -18.51 -20.17
N VAL A 160 19.30 -18.32 -21.31
CA VAL A 160 17.85 -18.54 -21.40
C VAL A 160 17.51 -20.00 -21.00
N ALA A 161 18.20 -20.97 -21.62
CA ALA A 161 18.01 -22.39 -21.33
C ALA A 161 18.27 -22.71 -19.85
N ALA A 162 19.35 -22.19 -19.29
CA ALA A 162 19.68 -22.38 -17.87
C ALA A 162 18.61 -21.79 -16.93
N ALA A 163 18.08 -20.62 -17.26
CA ALA A 163 17.02 -19.97 -16.48
C ALA A 163 15.72 -20.76 -16.56
N LEU A 164 15.35 -21.21 -17.75
CA LEU A 164 14.13 -22.01 -17.95
C LEU A 164 14.21 -23.33 -17.17
N ARG A 165 15.33 -24.06 -17.24
CA ARG A 165 15.53 -25.31 -16.48
C ARG A 165 15.45 -25.09 -14.96
N ARG A 166 15.84 -23.91 -14.47
CA ARG A 166 15.80 -23.59 -13.04
C ARG A 166 14.37 -23.31 -12.55
N HIS A 167 13.51 -22.77 -13.44
CA HIS A 167 12.22 -22.22 -13.03
C HIS A 167 11.00 -22.96 -13.58
N MET A 168 11.19 -23.90 -14.49
CA MET A 168 10.13 -24.71 -15.11
C MET A 168 10.30 -26.19 -14.76
N THR A 169 9.19 -26.92 -14.73
CA THR A 169 9.20 -28.37 -14.58
C THR A 169 9.62 -29.05 -15.90
N GLN A 170 9.97 -30.33 -15.84
CA GLN A 170 10.33 -31.10 -17.04
C GLN A 170 9.18 -31.08 -18.06
N GLU A 171 7.94 -31.28 -17.59
CA GLU A 171 6.73 -31.26 -18.43
C GLU A 171 6.54 -29.93 -19.16
N GLN A 172 6.73 -28.84 -18.41
CA GLN A 172 6.63 -27.48 -18.97
C GLN A 172 7.72 -27.21 -20.02
N LEU A 173 8.92 -27.75 -19.81
CA LEU A 173 10.01 -27.61 -20.76
C LEU A 173 9.73 -28.39 -22.05
N GLU A 174 9.17 -29.58 -21.94
CA GLU A 174 8.78 -30.40 -23.10
C GLU A 174 7.66 -29.73 -23.91
N GLU A 175 6.68 -29.16 -23.22
CA GLU A 175 5.61 -28.38 -23.83
C GLU A 175 6.18 -27.16 -24.55
N LEU A 176 7.10 -26.41 -23.91
CA LEU A 176 7.76 -25.26 -24.52
C LEU A 176 8.52 -25.65 -25.79
N VAL A 177 9.27 -26.78 -25.76
CA VAL A 177 10.00 -27.24 -26.93
C VAL A 177 9.02 -27.56 -28.07
N ARG A 178 7.89 -28.18 -27.79
CA ARG A 178 6.85 -28.43 -28.79
C ARG A 178 6.39 -27.09 -29.44
N HIS A 179 6.04 -26.09 -28.61
CA HIS A 179 5.60 -24.79 -29.13
C HIS A 179 6.67 -24.05 -29.93
N LEU A 180 7.95 -24.30 -29.65
CA LEU A 180 9.05 -23.68 -30.40
C LEU A 180 9.38 -24.40 -31.72
N THR A 181 8.95 -25.67 -31.85
CA THR A 181 9.24 -26.49 -33.02
C THR A 181 8.04 -26.70 -33.94
N ASP A 182 6.83 -26.44 -33.46
CA ASP A 182 5.59 -26.47 -34.25
C ASP A 182 5.45 -25.16 -35.02
N ASP A 183 5.82 -25.17 -36.31
CA ASP A 183 5.72 -24.04 -37.25
C ASP A 183 4.57 -24.30 -38.23
#